data_8d69ce5f53aaea4f4c8838a8d1f23fd3
#
_entry.id   8d69ce5f53aaea4f4c8838a8d1f23fd3
#
_cell.length_a   1.000
_cell.length_b   1.000
_cell.length_c   1.000
_cell.angle_alpha   90.00
_cell.angle_beta   90.00
_cell.angle_gamma   90.00
#
_symmetry.space_group_name_H-M   'P 1'
#
loop_
_entity.id
_entity.type
_entity.pdbx_description
1 polymer ?
#
loop_
_entity_poly.entity_id
_entity_poly.type
_entity_poly.pdbx_seq_one_letter_code
_entity_poly.pdbx_strand_id
1 'polypeptide(L)'
;MFAEGFVTIEFEKDPVTNKDIKTQIKKVTRNYSPDVVTSKEKAIEYVYNQKIEQELHIILQYWATANTLMTEYSAQATTVILRENMSADGTLLVPNISGIVSLGHTTDVYEVEANNGTYTVAHEHNPDGTPANRGEYDVLQITINGVDPKAIWNFAFSVAPQHYYGKGYTVDIPNNKFGVDYGSFDFMSNTIRASEVTKVPVGAGPYKATNRAGEDNPDGASFYTNNIVYFKANEKFMMGTPKIEKLRYQVVSAANALDALEKGEVHFVTPQYTQQNIERINNLGAKGIKSTYTDQLGYGYIGINAGKVTDINLRKAIMCAMNINLALEYYSTGTASTIYWPMSTVSWAYPTENGVPSRDNGHEYPAINYNREIAKQTILDYMAAAGVSQGDGQLSITFTIAGADLTDHPAYKVFESAQALLNECGWDIEIVPDTQALTKLSTGSLSVWAAAWGTTVDPDMYQVYHKNSTASSTLAWGYREILASPAAYPEENAILDMLSEVIDMARETTDQDERAELYKEAMGYVLDLAVELPVYQRKTLYAYNARVIDSSTLPAEINPYTSPLERIWDIEFAK
;
A
#
# COMPACT_ATOMS: atom_id res chain seq x y z
N MET A 1 21.38 -10.73 2.38
CA MET A 1 22.33 -11.85 2.05
C MET A 1 23.47 -11.39 1.14
N PHE A 2 23.18 -10.83 -0.02
CA PHE A 2 24.23 -10.32 -0.93
C PHE A 2 25.02 -9.15 -0.32
N ALA A 3 24.34 -8.15 0.23
CA ALA A 3 24.98 -6.98 0.85
C ALA A 3 25.83 -7.35 2.09
N GLU A 4 25.50 -8.45 2.75
CA GLU A 4 26.22 -8.93 3.94
C GLU A 4 27.26 -10.03 3.63
N GLY A 5 27.52 -10.29 2.35
CA GLY A 5 28.54 -11.22 1.92
C GLY A 5 28.23 -12.72 2.05
N PHE A 6 26.99 -13.08 2.43
CA PHE A 6 26.57 -14.49 2.51
C PHE A 6 26.42 -15.14 1.15
N VAL A 7 26.28 -14.35 0.12
CA VAL A 7 26.15 -14.80 -1.26
C VAL A 7 27.03 -13.96 -2.16
N THR A 8 27.79 -14.62 -3.02
CA THR A 8 28.53 -13.99 -4.12
C THR A 8 27.81 -14.32 -5.44
N ILE A 9 27.52 -13.28 -6.23
CA ILE A 9 26.91 -13.43 -7.54
C ILE A 9 27.94 -13.06 -8.60
N GLU A 10 28.22 -14.00 -9.49
CA GLU A 10 29.00 -13.78 -10.69
C GLU A 10 28.04 -13.52 -11.86
N PHE A 11 28.28 -12.45 -12.60
CA PHE A 11 27.49 -12.10 -13.77
C PHE A 11 28.18 -12.50 -15.07
N GLU A 12 27.40 -12.73 -16.11
CA GLU A 12 27.97 -12.78 -17.46
C GLU A 12 28.55 -11.41 -17.80
N LYS A 13 29.61 -11.42 -18.62
CA LYS A 13 30.28 -10.21 -19.03
C LYS A 13 29.93 -9.86 -20.47
N ASP A 14 29.70 -8.60 -20.72
CA ASP A 14 29.58 -8.06 -22.07
C ASP A 14 30.87 -8.32 -22.85
N PRO A 15 30.81 -8.99 -24.00
CA PRO A 15 31.98 -9.40 -24.75
C PRO A 15 32.79 -8.22 -25.33
N VAL A 16 32.21 -7.02 -25.39
CA VAL A 16 32.89 -5.84 -25.94
C VAL A 16 33.45 -4.97 -24.84
N THR A 17 32.70 -4.72 -23.79
CA THR A 17 33.06 -3.79 -22.71
C THR A 17 33.67 -4.47 -21.50
N ASN A 18 33.61 -5.81 -21.41
CA ASN A 18 34.04 -6.64 -20.28
C ASN A 18 33.36 -6.26 -18.93
N LYS A 19 32.25 -5.52 -18.98
CA LYS A 19 31.45 -5.16 -17.81
C LYS A 19 30.42 -6.24 -17.50
N ASP A 20 30.06 -6.35 -16.23
CA ASP A 20 29.03 -7.28 -15.80
C ASP A 20 27.68 -6.92 -16.40
N ILE A 21 27.03 -7.90 -17.02
CA ILE A 21 25.64 -7.79 -17.47
C ILE A 21 24.75 -8.15 -16.27
N LYS A 22 24.32 -7.15 -15.50
CA LYS A 22 23.56 -7.33 -14.25
C LYS A 22 22.21 -8.07 -14.40
N THR A 23 21.76 -8.25 -15.62
CA THR A 23 20.55 -9.02 -15.95
C THR A 23 20.85 -10.50 -16.29
N GLN A 24 22.11 -10.91 -16.30
CA GLN A 24 22.52 -12.29 -16.62
C GLN A 24 23.46 -12.83 -15.55
N ILE A 25 22.93 -13.70 -14.71
CA ILE A 25 23.66 -14.34 -13.63
C ILE A 25 24.33 -15.60 -14.16
N LYS A 26 25.65 -15.68 -13.97
CA LYS A 26 26.48 -16.80 -14.35
C LYS A 26 26.53 -17.85 -13.24
N LYS A 27 26.70 -17.38 -11.99
CA LYS A 27 26.87 -18.26 -10.83
C LYS A 27 26.46 -17.54 -9.55
N VAL A 28 25.88 -18.32 -8.64
CA VAL A 28 25.62 -17.89 -7.26
C VAL A 28 26.42 -18.80 -6.33
N THR A 29 27.29 -18.22 -5.51
CA THR A 29 28.10 -18.93 -4.52
C THR A 29 27.66 -18.55 -3.12
N ARG A 30 27.47 -19.53 -2.25
CA ARG A 30 27.10 -19.34 -0.85
C ARG A 30 28.38 -19.26 -0.02
N ASN A 31 28.53 -18.19 0.75
CA ASN A 31 29.75 -17.87 1.48
C ASN A 31 29.59 -18.01 3.02
N TYR A 32 28.53 -18.67 3.50
CA TYR A 32 28.38 -18.83 4.93
C TYR A 32 29.24 -19.98 5.46
N SER A 33 29.98 -19.68 6.53
CA SER A 33 30.82 -20.66 7.22
C SER A 33 30.00 -21.43 8.25
N PRO A 34 30.22 -22.74 8.39
CA PRO A 34 29.65 -23.55 9.48
C PRO A 34 29.97 -23.03 10.87
N ASP A 35 31.05 -22.25 11.02
CA ASP A 35 31.52 -21.74 12.32
C ASP A 35 30.69 -20.55 12.83
N VAL A 36 30.01 -19.80 11.93
CA VAL A 36 29.12 -18.68 12.26
C VAL A 36 27.70 -19.19 12.48
N VAL A 37 27.35 -20.28 11.82
CA VAL A 37 26.04 -20.89 11.85
C VAL A 37 26.21 -22.36 12.21
N THR A 38 26.13 -22.67 13.51
CA THR A 38 26.47 -23.95 14.08
C THR A 38 25.53 -25.11 13.74
N SER A 39 24.42 -24.85 13.08
CA SER A 39 23.54 -25.87 12.52
C SER A 39 22.81 -25.33 11.27
N LYS A 40 22.29 -26.28 10.47
CA LYS A 40 21.50 -25.96 9.28
C LYS A 40 20.21 -25.23 9.66
N GLU A 41 19.63 -25.54 10.80
CA GLU A 41 18.44 -24.92 11.38
C GLU A 41 18.74 -23.47 11.75
N LYS A 42 19.87 -23.18 12.39
CA LYS A 42 20.29 -21.81 12.70
C LYS A 42 20.68 -21.00 11.47
N ALA A 43 21.22 -21.64 10.42
CA ALA A 43 21.45 -20.99 9.14
C ALA A 43 20.13 -20.58 8.49
N ILE A 44 19.18 -21.46 8.59
CA ILE A 44 17.83 -21.31 8.09
C ILE A 44 17.09 -20.20 8.86
N GLU A 45 17.12 -20.26 10.20
CA GLU A 45 16.55 -19.25 11.08
C GLU A 45 17.20 -17.87 10.86
N TYR A 46 18.50 -17.80 10.77
CA TYR A 46 19.23 -16.57 10.48
C TYR A 46 18.86 -15.98 9.12
N VAL A 47 18.80 -16.82 8.09
CA VAL A 47 18.43 -16.42 6.72
C VAL A 47 16.95 -16.02 6.66
N TYR A 48 16.08 -16.71 7.36
CA TYR A 48 14.65 -16.39 7.47
C TYR A 48 14.41 -15.12 8.27
N ASN A 49 15.04 -14.99 9.43
CA ASN A 49 14.96 -13.82 10.29
C ASN A 49 15.62 -12.56 9.67
N GLN A 50 16.55 -12.74 8.73
CA GLN A 50 17.14 -11.64 7.96
C GLN A 50 16.29 -11.23 6.74
N LYS A 51 15.02 -11.65 6.69
CA LYS A 51 14.04 -11.15 5.70
C LYS A 51 14.37 -11.50 4.24
N ILE A 52 14.65 -12.79 4.00
CA ILE A 52 14.91 -13.30 2.65
C ILE A 52 13.85 -12.84 1.64
N GLU A 53 12.58 -12.84 2.02
CA GLU A 53 11.52 -12.42 1.10
C GLU A 53 11.68 -10.96 0.67
N GLN A 54 12.09 -10.08 1.58
CA GLN A 54 12.29 -8.67 1.24
C GLN A 54 13.52 -8.48 0.36
N GLU A 55 14.63 -9.11 0.71
CA GLU A 55 15.85 -8.99 -0.09
C GLU A 55 15.73 -9.70 -1.44
N LEU A 56 15.07 -10.86 -1.49
CA LEU A 56 14.73 -11.51 -2.74
C LEU A 56 13.78 -10.66 -3.59
N HIS A 57 12.79 -10.04 -2.99
CA HIS A 57 11.88 -9.16 -3.73
C HIS A 57 12.60 -7.94 -4.31
N ILE A 58 13.47 -7.30 -3.53
CA ILE A 58 14.32 -6.20 -3.98
C ILE A 58 15.27 -6.66 -5.09
N ILE A 59 15.99 -7.76 -4.90
CA ILE A 59 16.90 -8.33 -5.89
C ILE A 59 16.15 -8.70 -7.17
N LEU A 60 14.98 -9.29 -7.06
CA LEU A 60 14.16 -9.71 -8.19
C LEU A 60 13.52 -8.54 -8.93
N GLN A 61 13.15 -7.47 -8.24
CA GLN A 61 12.63 -6.26 -8.86
C GLN A 61 13.69 -5.58 -9.74
N TYR A 62 14.95 -5.62 -9.32
CA TYR A 62 16.05 -5.04 -10.09
C TYR A 62 16.66 -5.98 -11.14
N TRP A 63 16.47 -7.28 -10.97
CA TRP A 63 17.12 -8.31 -11.77
C TRP A 63 16.10 -9.31 -12.27
N ALA A 64 15.10 -8.80 -13.00
CA ALA A 64 13.95 -9.57 -13.49
C ALA A 64 14.32 -10.82 -14.34
N THR A 65 15.56 -10.91 -14.81
CA THR A 65 16.09 -12.08 -15.52
C THR A 65 16.87 -13.03 -14.59
N ALA A 66 16.89 -12.76 -13.29
CA ALA A 66 17.57 -13.60 -12.31
C ALA A 66 16.75 -14.86 -11.95
N ASN A 67 16.18 -15.54 -12.94
CA ASN A 67 15.47 -16.80 -12.73
C ASN A 67 16.31 -17.83 -11.97
N THR A 68 17.63 -17.86 -12.21
CA THR A 68 18.55 -18.76 -11.50
C THR A 68 18.66 -18.39 -10.03
N LEU A 69 18.76 -17.12 -9.70
CA LEU A 69 18.79 -16.61 -8.33
C LEU A 69 17.46 -16.93 -7.63
N MET A 70 16.34 -16.66 -8.29
CA MET A 70 15.00 -16.97 -7.81
C MET A 70 14.84 -18.48 -7.57
N THR A 71 15.24 -19.32 -8.52
CA THR A 71 15.12 -20.78 -8.42
C THR A 71 15.96 -21.30 -7.26
N GLU A 72 17.21 -20.87 -7.10
CA GLU A 72 18.06 -21.33 -6.00
C GLU A 72 17.58 -20.86 -4.62
N TYR A 73 17.16 -19.60 -4.50
CA TYR A 73 16.69 -19.06 -3.21
C TYR A 73 15.28 -19.51 -2.87
N SER A 74 14.39 -19.58 -3.82
CA SER A 74 13.04 -20.10 -3.59
C SER A 74 13.07 -21.58 -3.23
N ALA A 75 13.93 -22.37 -3.87
CA ALA A 75 14.12 -23.77 -3.50
C ALA A 75 14.67 -23.93 -2.08
N GLN A 76 15.51 -22.99 -1.61
CA GLN A 76 16.00 -23.02 -0.22
C GLN A 76 14.98 -22.52 0.77
N ALA A 77 14.31 -21.40 0.51
CA ALA A 77 13.23 -20.90 1.35
C ALA A 77 12.11 -21.94 1.44
N THR A 78 11.73 -22.54 0.32
CA THR A 78 10.78 -23.65 0.26
C THR A 78 11.26 -24.84 1.07
N THR A 79 12.53 -25.23 0.94
CA THR A 79 13.11 -26.35 1.72
C THR A 79 13.09 -26.07 3.22
N VAL A 80 13.27 -24.83 3.64
CA VAL A 80 13.20 -24.38 5.03
C VAL A 80 11.76 -24.47 5.55
N ILE A 81 10.83 -23.84 4.85
CA ILE A 81 9.41 -23.82 5.22
C ILE A 81 8.85 -25.26 5.22
N LEU A 82 9.21 -26.06 4.22
CA LEU A 82 8.81 -27.45 4.13
C LEU A 82 9.37 -28.29 5.29
N ARG A 83 10.58 -27.99 5.79
CA ARG A 83 11.14 -28.68 6.96
C ARG A 83 10.48 -28.33 8.27
N GLU A 84 10.12 -27.07 8.47
CA GLU A 84 9.37 -26.65 9.65
C GLU A 84 7.99 -27.32 9.70
N ASN A 85 7.49 -27.74 8.55
CA ASN A 85 6.23 -28.46 8.38
C ASN A 85 6.42 -29.96 8.07
N MET A 86 7.58 -30.53 8.34
CA MET A 86 7.80 -31.99 8.26
C MET A 86 7.49 -32.65 9.60
N SER A 87 6.71 -33.73 9.55
CA SER A 87 6.57 -34.63 10.70
C SER A 87 7.89 -35.31 11.05
N ALA A 88 7.97 -35.89 12.24
CA ALA A 88 9.17 -36.58 12.74
C ALA A 88 9.63 -37.73 11.83
N ASP A 89 8.76 -38.30 11.02
CA ASP A 89 9.05 -39.37 10.04
C ASP A 89 9.50 -38.83 8.67
N GLY A 90 9.61 -37.50 8.50
CA GLY A 90 10.03 -36.86 7.26
C GLY A 90 8.93 -36.66 6.25
N THR A 91 7.69 -36.92 6.60
CA THR A 91 6.54 -36.62 5.74
C THR A 91 6.31 -35.13 5.69
N LEU A 92 6.18 -34.56 4.46
CA LEU A 92 5.79 -33.16 4.26
C LEU A 92 4.39 -32.94 4.82
N LEU A 93 4.31 -32.15 5.89
CA LEU A 93 3.06 -31.59 6.35
C LEU A 93 2.73 -30.42 5.43
N VAL A 94 2.04 -30.70 4.32
CA VAL A 94 1.37 -29.62 3.56
C VAL A 94 0.44 -28.94 4.55
N PRO A 95 0.52 -27.61 4.75
CA PRO A 95 -0.37 -26.93 5.67
C PRO A 95 -1.81 -27.24 5.27
N ASN A 96 -2.48 -27.98 6.13
CA ASN A 96 -3.89 -28.21 5.97
C ASN A 96 -4.55 -26.87 6.26
N ILE A 97 -5.26 -26.29 5.29
CA ILE A 97 -6.04 -25.08 5.53
C ILE A 97 -7.28 -25.46 6.33
N SER A 98 -7.07 -25.94 7.56
CA SER A 98 -8.12 -26.44 8.44
C SER A 98 -9.10 -25.34 8.86
N GLY A 99 -8.70 -24.08 8.73
CA GLY A 99 -9.55 -22.93 9.04
C GLY A 99 -10.56 -22.56 7.96
N ILE A 100 -10.51 -23.16 6.76
CA ILE A 100 -11.42 -22.85 5.66
C ILE A 100 -12.20 -24.11 5.31
N VAL A 101 -13.51 -24.11 5.57
CA VAL A 101 -14.38 -25.28 5.39
C VAL A 101 -15.62 -24.89 4.58
N SER A 102 -15.91 -25.64 3.52
CA SER A 102 -17.19 -25.55 2.82
C SER A 102 -18.25 -26.35 3.60
N LEU A 103 -19.30 -25.68 4.03
CA LEU A 103 -20.41 -26.30 4.75
C LEU A 103 -21.55 -26.78 3.82
N GLY A 104 -21.37 -26.60 2.49
CA GLY A 104 -22.30 -27.04 1.47
C GLY A 104 -23.37 -26.02 1.11
N HIS A 105 -24.42 -26.47 0.45
CA HIS A 105 -25.53 -25.64 0.01
C HIS A 105 -26.60 -25.50 1.11
N THR A 106 -27.18 -24.32 1.21
CA THR A 106 -28.37 -24.09 2.06
C THR A 106 -29.34 -23.14 1.36
N THR A 107 -30.60 -23.39 1.53
CA THR A 107 -31.70 -22.49 1.11
C THR A 107 -32.21 -21.63 2.24
N ASP A 108 -31.80 -21.95 3.45
CA ASP A 108 -32.34 -21.37 4.69
C ASP A 108 -31.30 -20.60 5.47
N VAL A 109 -31.77 -19.93 6.52
CA VAL A 109 -30.94 -19.38 7.58
C VAL A 109 -30.09 -20.48 8.21
N TYR A 110 -28.83 -20.26 8.39
CA TYR A 110 -27.85 -21.21 8.85
C TYR A 110 -27.36 -20.85 10.25
N GLU A 111 -27.39 -21.81 11.17
CA GLU A 111 -26.83 -21.65 12.51
C GLU A 111 -25.40 -22.21 12.52
N VAL A 112 -24.45 -21.39 12.93
CA VAL A 112 -23.04 -21.75 13.06
C VAL A 112 -22.63 -21.68 14.52
N GLU A 113 -22.12 -22.79 15.05
CA GLU A 113 -21.49 -22.81 16.37
C GLU A 113 -20.05 -22.30 16.26
N ALA A 114 -19.70 -21.32 17.07
CA ALA A 114 -18.36 -20.81 17.25
C ALA A 114 -17.97 -20.86 18.73
N ASN A 115 -16.69 -20.67 19.06
CA ASN A 115 -16.17 -20.77 20.43
C ASN A 115 -16.87 -19.84 21.45
N ASN A 116 -17.47 -18.76 20.98
CA ASN A 116 -18.14 -17.73 21.80
C ASN A 116 -19.67 -17.68 21.64
N GLY A 117 -20.27 -18.66 20.96
CA GLY A 117 -21.73 -18.76 20.84
C GLY A 117 -22.21 -19.31 19.51
N THR A 118 -23.53 -19.40 19.37
CA THR A 118 -24.21 -19.78 18.14
C THR A 118 -24.63 -18.52 17.39
N TYR A 119 -24.27 -18.42 16.12
CA TYR A 119 -24.60 -17.30 15.26
C TYR A 119 -25.49 -17.74 14.12
N THR A 120 -26.51 -16.94 13.87
CA THR A 120 -27.39 -17.12 12.71
C THR A 120 -26.79 -16.41 11.52
N VAL A 121 -26.46 -17.15 10.47
CA VAL A 121 -25.92 -16.62 9.22
C VAL A 121 -27.04 -16.59 8.18
N ALA A 122 -27.30 -15.41 7.64
CA ALA A 122 -28.18 -15.23 6.50
C ALA A 122 -27.45 -14.43 5.42
N HIS A 123 -27.68 -14.77 4.16
CA HIS A 123 -27.03 -14.09 3.04
C HIS A 123 -27.46 -12.63 2.93
N GLU A 124 -28.73 -12.35 3.16
CA GLU A 124 -29.28 -10.99 3.19
C GLU A 124 -30.23 -10.83 4.36
N HIS A 125 -30.42 -9.58 4.76
CA HIS A 125 -31.43 -9.22 5.75
C HIS A 125 -32.48 -8.31 5.14
N ASN A 126 -33.73 -8.48 5.55
CA ASN A 126 -34.76 -7.53 5.26
C ASN A 126 -34.49 -6.18 5.98
N PRO A 127 -35.13 -5.07 5.57
CA PRO A 127 -34.98 -3.78 6.24
C PRO A 127 -35.28 -3.77 7.74
N ASP A 128 -36.03 -4.76 8.22
CA ASP A 128 -36.35 -4.95 9.64
C ASP A 128 -35.32 -5.79 10.41
N GLY A 129 -34.19 -6.17 9.73
CA GLY A 129 -33.11 -6.97 10.30
C GLY A 129 -33.37 -8.48 10.32
N THR A 130 -34.52 -8.93 9.83
CA THR A 130 -34.80 -10.38 9.72
C THR A 130 -34.08 -10.99 8.52
N PRO A 131 -33.65 -12.27 8.58
CA PRO A 131 -33.03 -12.94 7.45
C PRO A 131 -33.91 -12.95 6.21
N ALA A 132 -33.33 -12.57 5.06
CA ALA A 132 -34.01 -12.69 3.77
C ALA A 132 -33.58 -13.98 3.09
N ASN A 133 -34.54 -14.89 2.92
CA ASN A 133 -34.30 -16.15 2.22
C ASN A 133 -34.51 -15.94 0.71
N ARG A 134 -33.45 -15.96 -0.10
CA ARG A 134 -33.52 -15.63 -1.53
C ARG A 134 -32.97 -16.68 -2.49
N GLY A 135 -32.68 -17.88 -2.02
CA GLY A 135 -32.21 -18.95 -2.88
C GLY A 135 -31.23 -19.92 -2.23
N GLU A 136 -30.56 -20.71 -3.05
CA GLU A 136 -29.50 -21.61 -2.62
C GLU A 136 -28.17 -20.85 -2.51
N TYR A 137 -27.46 -21.07 -1.41
CA TYR A 137 -26.18 -20.45 -1.12
C TYR A 137 -25.14 -21.50 -0.76
N ASP A 138 -23.91 -21.31 -1.22
CA ASP A 138 -22.75 -22.01 -0.69
C ASP A 138 -22.27 -21.29 0.56
N VAL A 139 -22.12 -22.02 1.65
CA VAL A 139 -21.64 -21.50 2.92
C VAL A 139 -20.16 -21.86 3.11
N LEU A 140 -19.34 -20.83 3.26
CA LEU A 140 -17.91 -20.95 3.57
C LEU A 140 -17.68 -20.49 5.02
N GLN A 141 -17.13 -21.40 5.85
CA GLN A 141 -16.70 -21.07 7.20
C GLN A 141 -15.20 -20.79 7.21
N ILE A 142 -14.80 -19.65 7.78
CA ILE A 142 -13.41 -19.29 7.99
C ILE A 142 -13.15 -19.15 9.48
N THR A 143 -12.20 -19.93 10.00
CA THR A 143 -11.76 -19.92 11.39
C THR A 143 -10.34 -19.39 11.47
N ILE A 144 -10.08 -18.41 12.33
CA ILE A 144 -8.76 -17.84 12.59
C ILE A 144 -8.23 -18.28 13.95
N ASN A 145 -6.91 -18.31 14.11
CA ASN A 145 -6.25 -18.88 15.31
C ASN A 145 -6.19 -17.94 16.51
N GLY A 146 -6.82 -16.79 16.46
CA GLY A 146 -6.80 -15.82 17.55
C GLY A 146 -7.70 -14.64 17.26
N VAL A 147 -7.64 -13.63 18.10
CA VAL A 147 -8.32 -12.35 17.87
C VAL A 147 -7.52 -11.57 16.83
N ASP A 148 -8.17 -11.18 15.74
CA ASP A 148 -7.64 -10.24 14.75
C ASP A 148 -8.79 -9.32 14.33
N PRO A 149 -8.88 -8.10 14.86
CA PRO A 149 -9.99 -7.18 14.58
C PRO A 149 -10.09 -6.76 13.11
N LYS A 150 -9.04 -6.97 12.33
CA LYS A 150 -8.99 -6.68 10.88
C LYS A 150 -9.23 -7.92 10.00
N ALA A 151 -9.42 -9.10 10.58
CA ALA A 151 -9.52 -10.36 9.83
C ALA A 151 -10.54 -10.31 8.70
N ILE A 152 -11.70 -9.67 8.93
CA ILE A 152 -12.76 -9.54 7.92
C ILE A 152 -12.27 -8.84 6.64
N TRP A 153 -11.37 -7.88 6.75
CA TRP A 153 -10.82 -7.16 5.59
C TRP A 153 -9.81 -8.00 4.80
N ASN A 154 -9.16 -8.97 5.46
CA ASN A 154 -8.26 -9.91 4.80
C ASN A 154 -9.01 -10.91 3.91
N PHE A 155 -10.33 -11.04 4.08
CA PHE A 155 -11.18 -11.90 3.26
C PHE A 155 -11.81 -11.19 2.06
N ALA A 156 -11.51 -9.90 1.85
CA ALA A 156 -11.93 -9.12 0.68
C ALA A 156 -11.09 -9.48 -0.56
N PHE A 157 -11.03 -10.76 -0.92
CA PHE A 157 -10.36 -11.25 -2.13
C PHE A 157 -11.38 -11.68 -3.20
N SER A 158 -11.00 -11.52 -4.44
CA SER A 158 -11.85 -11.91 -5.57
C SER A 158 -12.00 -13.43 -5.66
N VAL A 159 -13.20 -13.90 -5.97
CA VAL A 159 -13.44 -15.31 -6.27
C VAL A 159 -12.76 -15.67 -7.59
N ALA A 160 -11.82 -16.62 -7.54
CA ALA A 160 -11.04 -17.06 -8.66
C ALA A 160 -11.41 -18.51 -9.04
N PRO A 161 -11.91 -18.77 -10.25
CA PRO A 161 -12.32 -20.12 -10.63
C PRO A 161 -11.12 -21.06 -10.77
N GLN A 162 -11.16 -22.16 -10.00
CA GLN A 162 -10.08 -23.13 -9.90
C GLN A 162 -9.72 -23.77 -11.27
N HIS A 163 -10.71 -24.08 -12.09
CA HIS A 163 -10.47 -24.67 -13.41
C HIS A 163 -9.63 -23.79 -14.35
N TYR A 164 -9.61 -22.49 -14.10
CA TYR A 164 -8.82 -21.54 -14.87
C TYR A 164 -7.49 -21.21 -14.21
N TYR A 165 -7.50 -20.75 -12.95
CA TYR A 165 -6.29 -20.33 -12.24
C TYR A 165 -5.49 -21.48 -11.64
N GLY A 166 -6.14 -22.59 -11.32
CA GLY A 166 -5.50 -23.80 -10.82
C GLY A 166 -5.35 -24.91 -11.86
N LYS A 167 -5.29 -24.57 -13.15
CA LYS A 167 -5.22 -25.55 -14.24
C LYS A 167 -4.05 -26.52 -14.08
N GLY A 168 -4.35 -27.81 -14.08
CA GLY A 168 -3.37 -28.88 -13.89
C GLY A 168 -3.19 -29.32 -12.43
N TYR A 169 -3.83 -28.64 -11.48
CA TYR A 169 -3.82 -28.99 -10.06
C TYR A 169 -5.21 -29.42 -9.61
N THR A 170 -5.27 -30.42 -8.75
CA THR A 170 -6.53 -30.96 -8.23
C THR A 170 -6.71 -30.50 -6.78
N VAL A 171 -7.82 -29.80 -6.51
CA VAL A 171 -8.22 -29.46 -5.15
C VAL A 171 -8.88 -30.67 -4.51
N ASP A 172 -8.36 -31.12 -3.37
CA ASP A 172 -8.89 -32.21 -2.56
C ASP A 172 -9.75 -31.60 -1.43
N ILE A 173 -10.99 -31.29 -1.75
CA ILE A 173 -11.93 -30.68 -0.79
C ILE A 173 -12.16 -31.55 0.44
N PRO A 174 -12.37 -32.90 0.32
CA PRO A 174 -12.58 -33.74 1.49
C PRO A 174 -11.42 -33.73 2.51
N ASN A 175 -10.20 -33.56 2.02
CA ASN A 175 -9.00 -33.46 2.87
C ASN A 175 -8.53 -32.03 3.07
N ASN A 176 -9.30 -31.04 2.60
CA ASN A 176 -9.01 -29.61 2.71
C ASN A 176 -7.63 -29.22 2.18
N LYS A 177 -7.22 -29.80 1.05
CA LYS A 177 -5.93 -29.55 0.42
C LYS A 177 -6.09 -28.75 -0.86
N PHE A 178 -5.23 -27.77 -1.06
CA PHE A 178 -5.25 -26.93 -2.26
C PHE A 178 -4.70 -27.67 -3.51
N GLY A 179 -3.98 -28.75 -3.37
CA GLY A 179 -3.44 -29.54 -4.50
C GLY A 179 -2.16 -28.98 -5.13
N VAL A 180 -1.58 -27.95 -4.50
CA VAL A 180 -0.29 -27.37 -4.85
C VAL A 180 0.62 -27.48 -3.64
N ASP A 181 1.85 -27.92 -3.84
CA ASP A 181 2.82 -27.99 -2.75
C ASP A 181 3.06 -26.58 -2.18
N TYR A 182 3.11 -26.48 -0.86
CA TYR A 182 3.35 -25.22 -0.18
C TYR A 182 4.69 -24.62 -0.63
N GLY A 183 4.67 -23.34 -1.02
CA GLY A 183 5.85 -22.67 -1.53
C GLY A 183 6.29 -23.13 -2.93
N SER A 184 5.41 -23.77 -3.72
CA SER A 184 5.72 -24.22 -5.07
C SER A 184 6.06 -23.02 -5.97
N PHE A 185 7.35 -22.89 -6.28
CA PHE A 185 7.83 -21.91 -7.24
C PHE A 185 7.32 -22.18 -8.65
N ASP A 186 7.19 -23.45 -9.03
CA ASP A 186 6.67 -23.86 -10.35
C ASP A 186 5.24 -23.36 -10.56
N PHE A 187 4.38 -23.51 -9.55
CA PHE A 187 3.03 -22.96 -9.61
C PHE A 187 3.03 -21.44 -9.83
N MET A 188 3.79 -20.71 -9.04
CA MET A 188 3.83 -19.25 -9.14
C MET A 188 4.45 -18.75 -10.44
N SER A 189 5.53 -19.37 -10.90
CA SER A 189 6.28 -18.89 -12.06
C SER A 189 5.74 -19.40 -13.39
N ASN A 190 5.41 -20.69 -13.46
CA ASN A 190 5.03 -21.33 -14.72
C ASN A 190 3.52 -21.43 -14.91
N THR A 191 2.76 -21.57 -13.81
CA THR A 191 1.29 -21.63 -13.90
C THR A 191 0.66 -20.25 -13.81
N ILE A 192 1.07 -19.43 -12.86
CA ILE A 192 0.47 -18.09 -12.67
C ILE A 192 1.14 -17.05 -13.56
N ARG A 193 2.43 -16.75 -13.35
CA ARG A 193 3.10 -15.61 -14.00
C ARG A 193 3.37 -15.79 -15.48
N ALA A 194 3.71 -16.98 -15.93
CA ALA A 194 4.08 -17.26 -17.33
C ALA A 194 2.90 -17.63 -18.23
N SER A 195 1.73 -17.90 -17.66
CA SER A 195 0.57 -18.36 -18.41
C SER A 195 -0.37 -17.22 -18.84
N GLU A 196 -1.32 -17.55 -19.72
CA GLU A 196 -2.38 -16.62 -20.17
C GLU A 196 -3.33 -16.22 -19.03
N VAL A 197 -3.37 -16.97 -17.90
CA VAL A 197 -4.27 -16.68 -16.77
C VAL A 197 -4.01 -15.32 -16.11
N THR A 198 -2.78 -14.80 -16.19
CA THR A 198 -2.47 -13.46 -15.70
C THR A 198 -2.75 -12.36 -16.72
N LYS A 199 -2.99 -12.72 -17.97
CA LYS A 199 -3.22 -11.76 -19.05
C LYS A 199 -4.69 -11.50 -19.30
N VAL A 200 -5.55 -12.48 -19.05
CA VAL A 200 -6.99 -12.38 -19.27
C VAL A 200 -7.72 -12.78 -18.00
N PRO A 201 -8.47 -11.87 -17.34
CA PRO A 201 -9.19 -12.20 -16.11
C PRO A 201 -10.42 -13.07 -16.41
N VAL A 202 -10.67 -14.06 -15.55
CA VAL A 202 -11.90 -14.85 -15.51
C VAL A 202 -12.47 -14.80 -14.10
N GLY A 203 -13.75 -14.49 -13.97
CA GLY A 203 -14.42 -14.37 -12.68
C GLY A 203 -15.94 -14.36 -12.83
N ALA A 204 -16.62 -14.12 -11.70
CA ALA A 204 -18.08 -14.05 -11.61
C ALA A 204 -18.63 -12.60 -11.63
N GLY A 205 -17.81 -11.61 -11.94
CA GLY A 205 -18.18 -10.19 -11.93
C GLY A 205 -19.19 -9.78 -13.01
N PRO A 206 -19.57 -8.48 -13.02
CA PRO A 206 -20.59 -7.96 -13.94
C PRO A 206 -20.18 -7.98 -15.41
N TYR A 207 -18.90 -8.00 -15.68
CA TYR A 207 -18.37 -8.00 -17.05
C TYR A 207 -17.37 -9.14 -17.28
N LYS A 208 -17.36 -9.69 -18.48
CA LYS A 208 -16.41 -10.71 -18.92
C LYS A 208 -15.48 -10.17 -19.99
N ALA A 209 -14.22 -10.60 -19.97
CA ALA A 209 -13.20 -10.21 -20.93
C ALA A 209 -13.57 -10.62 -22.36
N THR A 210 -13.30 -9.72 -23.32
CA THR A 210 -13.50 -9.97 -24.76
C THR A 210 -12.36 -9.35 -25.57
N ASN A 211 -12.30 -9.64 -26.85
CA ASN A 211 -11.50 -8.84 -27.77
C ASN A 211 -12.29 -7.60 -28.25
N ARG A 212 -11.68 -6.80 -29.12
CA ARG A 212 -12.31 -5.59 -29.68
C ARG A 212 -13.62 -5.88 -30.43
N ALA A 213 -13.77 -7.07 -31.04
CA ALA A 213 -14.98 -7.47 -31.72
C ALA A 213 -16.12 -7.91 -30.76
N GLY A 214 -15.81 -8.14 -29.50
CA GLY A 214 -16.75 -8.65 -28.50
C GLY A 214 -16.82 -10.17 -28.46
N GLU A 215 -15.84 -10.86 -29.01
CA GLU A 215 -15.75 -12.31 -28.99
C GLU A 215 -15.27 -12.81 -27.63
N ASP A 216 -15.84 -13.91 -27.15
CA ASP A 216 -15.51 -14.57 -25.90
C ASP A 216 -14.13 -15.23 -25.94
N ASN A 217 -13.54 -15.46 -24.78
CA ASN A 217 -12.27 -16.16 -24.58
C ASN A 217 -11.11 -15.57 -25.41
N PRO A 218 -10.85 -14.26 -25.33
CA PRO A 218 -9.72 -13.65 -26.02
C PRO A 218 -8.40 -14.22 -25.49
N ASP A 219 -7.37 -14.21 -26.29
CA ASP A 219 -5.99 -14.33 -25.80
C ASP A 219 -5.49 -13.01 -25.24
N GLY A 220 -4.35 -13.03 -24.54
CA GLY A 220 -3.80 -11.82 -23.90
C GLY A 220 -3.53 -10.68 -24.90
N ALA A 221 -3.12 -10.98 -26.12
CA ALA A 221 -2.79 -9.97 -27.13
C ALA A 221 -4.04 -9.32 -27.76
N SER A 222 -5.13 -10.06 -27.85
CA SER A 222 -6.41 -9.55 -28.35
C SER A 222 -7.26 -8.89 -27.27
N PHE A 223 -7.11 -9.30 -26.00
CA PHE A 223 -7.73 -8.66 -24.85
C PHE A 223 -7.15 -7.27 -24.59
N TYR A 224 -5.82 -7.17 -24.52
CA TYR A 224 -5.10 -5.91 -24.35
C TYR A 224 -4.42 -5.51 -25.64
N THR A 225 -5.02 -4.57 -26.35
CA THR A 225 -4.48 -4.06 -27.62
C THR A 225 -4.62 -2.55 -27.72
N ASN A 226 -3.59 -1.86 -28.20
CA ASN A 226 -3.55 -0.40 -28.32
C ASN A 226 -3.88 0.34 -27.01
N ASN A 227 -3.37 -0.14 -25.89
CA ASN A 227 -3.63 0.41 -24.55
C ASN A 227 -5.11 0.35 -24.12
N ILE A 228 -5.88 -0.59 -24.66
CA ILE A 228 -7.29 -0.78 -24.32
C ILE A 228 -7.54 -2.25 -23.96
N VAL A 229 -8.30 -2.47 -22.89
CA VAL A 229 -8.91 -3.75 -22.54
C VAL A 229 -10.42 -3.69 -22.78
N TYR A 230 -10.99 -4.80 -23.25
CA TYR A 230 -12.38 -4.88 -23.68
C TYR A 230 -13.18 -5.86 -22.85
N PHE A 231 -14.40 -5.47 -22.52
CA PHE A 231 -15.34 -6.26 -21.74
C PHE A 231 -16.73 -6.21 -22.37
N LYS A 232 -17.51 -7.24 -22.11
CA LYS A 232 -18.95 -7.23 -22.35
C LYS A 232 -19.73 -7.69 -21.12
N ALA A 233 -21.00 -7.30 -21.05
CA ALA A 233 -21.88 -7.66 -19.97
C ALA A 233 -21.91 -9.18 -19.73
N ASN A 234 -21.85 -9.59 -18.48
CA ASN A 234 -22.03 -10.95 -18.04
C ASN A 234 -23.51 -11.19 -17.74
N GLU A 235 -24.19 -11.90 -18.61
CA GLU A 235 -25.61 -12.22 -18.46
C GLU A 235 -25.93 -13.10 -17.24
N LYS A 236 -24.89 -13.75 -16.69
CA LYS A 236 -25.00 -14.62 -15.51
C LYS A 236 -24.57 -13.92 -14.22
N PHE A 237 -24.34 -12.61 -14.26
CA PHE A 237 -23.97 -11.87 -13.05
C PHE A 237 -25.11 -11.91 -12.03
N MET A 238 -24.77 -12.24 -10.78
CA MET A 238 -25.76 -12.51 -9.72
C MET A 238 -26.68 -11.33 -9.39
N MET A 239 -26.19 -10.07 -9.58
CA MET A 239 -26.97 -8.85 -9.34
C MET A 239 -27.76 -8.39 -10.57
N GLY A 240 -27.83 -9.21 -11.62
CA GLY A 240 -28.49 -8.92 -12.88
C GLY A 240 -27.58 -8.47 -14.00
N THR A 241 -28.05 -8.62 -15.22
CA THR A 241 -27.26 -8.25 -16.42
C THR A 241 -26.97 -6.75 -16.44
N PRO A 242 -25.69 -6.35 -16.59
CA PRO A 242 -25.32 -4.94 -16.73
C PRO A 242 -26.09 -4.22 -17.83
N LYS A 243 -26.50 -2.98 -17.56
CA LYS A 243 -27.29 -2.16 -18.51
C LYS A 243 -26.47 -1.68 -19.71
N ILE A 244 -25.17 -1.45 -19.54
CA ILE A 244 -24.25 -1.13 -20.60
C ILE A 244 -23.65 -2.43 -21.12
N GLU A 245 -23.93 -2.79 -22.36
CA GLU A 245 -23.51 -4.06 -22.96
C GLU A 245 -21.99 -4.17 -23.11
N LYS A 246 -21.32 -3.09 -23.50
CA LYS A 246 -19.88 -3.09 -23.80
C LYS A 246 -19.16 -2.04 -22.98
N LEU A 247 -18.07 -2.45 -22.35
CA LEU A 247 -17.20 -1.61 -21.55
C LEU A 247 -15.76 -1.74 -22.04
N ARG A 248 -15.02 -0.65 -22.01
CA ARG A 248 -13.58 -0.67 -22.24
C ARG A 248 -12.86 0.22 -21.22
N TYR A 249 -11.69 -0.21 -20.78
CA TYR A 249 -10.75 0.65 -20.08
C TYR A 249 -9.60 1.02 -21.01
N GLN A 250 -9.35 2.30 -21.13
CA GLN A 250 -8.28 2.85 -21.95
C GLN A 250 -7.23 3.50 -21.08
N VAL A 251 -5.97 3.18 -21.29
CA VAL A 251 -4.84 3.85 -20.62
C VAL A 251 -4.72 5.26 -21.20
N VAL A 252 -4.88 6.26 -20.36
CA VAL A 252 -4.75 7.68 -20.69
C VAL A 252 -3.83 8.31 -19.63
N SER A 253 -2.85 9.11 -20.08
CA SER A 253 -2.01 9.84 -19.12
C SER A 253 -2.83 10.88 -18.35
N ALA A 254 -2.44 11.17 -17.11
CA ALA A 254 -3.13 12.14 -16.26
C ALA A 254 -3.26 13.52 -16.94
N ALA A 255 -2.22 13.97 -17.65
CA ALA A 255 -2.23 15.23 -18.39
C ALA A 255 -3.26 15.26 -19.53
N ASN A 256 -3.54 14.11 -20.15
CA ASN A 256 -4.44 13.99 -21.32
C ASN A 256 -5.86 13.55 -20.94
N ALA A 257 -6.14 13.29 -19.67
CA ALA A 257 -7.42 12.72 -19.22
C ALA A 257 -8.62 13.59 -19.62
N LEU A 258 -8.56 14.89 -19.38
CA LEU A 258 -9.64 15.82 -19.74
C LEU A 258 -9.74 16.06 -21.24
N ASP A 259 -8.64 15.95 -22.00
CA ASP A 259 -8.66 16.03 -23.46
C ASP A 259 -9.39 14.83 -24.06
N ALA A 260 -9.10 13.64 -23.58
CA ALA A 260 -9.76 12.41 -24.01
C ALA A 260 -11.26 12.42 -23.66
N LEU A 261 -11.62 12.95 -22.48
CA LEU A 261 -13.02 13.11 -22.07
C LEU A 261 -13.75 14.14 -22.95
N GLU A 262 -13.14 15.28 -23.23
CA GLU A 262 -13.71 16.33 -24.09
C GLU A 262 -13.94 15.87 -25.53
N LYS A 263 -13.01 15.08 -26.08
CA LYS A 263 -13.11 14.47 -27.42
C LYS A 263 -14.08 13.29 -27.48
N GLY A 264 -14.54 12.77 -26.33
CA GLY A 264 -15.38 11.57 -26.26
C GLY A 264 -14.63 10.27 -26.53
N GLU A 265 -13.31 10.28 -26.42
CA GLU A 265 -12.47 9.08 -26.51
C GLU A 265 -12.68 8.18 -25.29
N VAL A 266 -12.92 8.79 -24.13
CA VAL A 266 -13.35 8.18 -22.87
C VAL A 266 -14.56 8.95 -22.31
N HIS A 267 -15.35 8.30 -21.43
CA HIS A 267 -16.55 8.91 -20.87
C HIS A 267 -16.48 9.18 -19.38
N PHE A 268 -15.46 8.63 -18.71
CA PHE A 268 -15.20 8.77 -17.28
C PHE A 268 -13.69 8.82 -17.04
N VAL A 269 -13.22 9.77 -16.23
CA VAL A 269 -11.80 9.95 -15.88
C VAL A 269 -11.66 10.42 -14.44
N THR A 270 -10.45 10.26 -13.90
CA THR A 270 -10.06 10.71 -12.56
C THR A 270 -8.87 11.68 -12.69
N PRO A 271 -9.13 12.96 -13.07
CA PRO A 271 -8.06 13.94 -13.21
C PRO A 271 -7.57 14.43 -11.86
N GLN A 272 -6.40 15.05 -11.81
CA GLN A 272 -5.92 15.72 -10.60
C GLN A 272 -6.86 16.85 -10.19
N TYR A 273 -7.10 17.03 -8.89
CA TYR A 273 -8.01 18.05 -8.35
C TYR A 273 -7.30 19.41 -8.22
N THR A 274 -6.75 19.91 -9.33
CA THR A 274 -6.11 21.22 -9.42
C THR A 274 -7.11 22.31 -9.79
N GLN A 275 -6.78 23.58 -9.48
CA GLN A 275 -7.59 24.72 -9.86
C GLN A 275 -7.82 24.77 -11.38
N GLN A 276 -6.77 24.55 -12.16
CA GLN A 276 -6.83 24.54 -13.62
C GLN A 276 -7.81 23.49 -14.16
N ASN A 277 -7.78 22.28 -13.60
CA ASN A 277 -8.68 21.20 -14.03
C ASN A 277 -10.13 21.49 -13.67
N ILE A 278 -10.41 22.09 -12.51
CA ILE A 278 -11.77 22.50 -12.13
C ILE A 278 -12.30 23.58 -13.04
N GLU A 279 -11.51 24.63 -13.31
CA GLU A 279 -11.89 25.69 -14.24
C GLU A 279 -12.17 25.12 -15.65
N ARG A 280 -11.34 24.21 -16.11
CA ARG A 280 -11.54 23.51 -17.38
C ARG A 280 -12.84 22.71 -17.40
N ILE A 281 -13.11 21.90 -16.36
CA ILE A 281 -14.35 21.11 -16.24
C ILE A 281 -15.57 22.04 -16.25
N ASN A 282 -15.53 23.15 -15.51
CA ASN A 282 -16.60 24.14 -15.49
C ASN A 282 -16.86 24.74 -16.89
N ASN A 283 -15.79 25.06 -17.63
CA ASN A 283 -15.88 25.54 -19.01
C ASN A 283 -16.45 24.48 -19.98
N LEU A 284 -16.23 23.21 -19.70
CA LEU A 284 -16.76 22.09 -20.46
C LEU A 284 -18.19 21.70 -20.07
N GLY A 285 -18.78 22.35 -19.06
CA GLY A 285 -20.17 22.11 -18.63
C GLY A 285 -21.19 22.24 -19.76
N ALA A 286 -21.01 23.21 -20.66
CA ALA A 286 -21.84 23.39 -21.87
C ALA A 286 -21.74 22.18 -22.84
N LYS A 287 -20.67 21.39 -22.79
CA LYS A 287 -20.49 20.12 -23.54
C LYS A 287 -21.03 18.91 -22.81
N GLY A 288 -21.61 19.08 -21.62
CA GLY A 288 -22.17 18.02 -20.79
C GLY A 288 -21.18 17.35 -19.87
N ILE A 289 -19.97 17.89 -19.71
CA ILE A 289 -19.01 17.36 -18.73
C ILE A 289 -19.44 17.80 -17.33
N LYS A 290 -19.55 16.83 -16.43
CA LYS A 290 -19.84 17.03 -15.01
C LYS A 290 -18.73 16.40 -14.16
N SER A 291 -18.66 16.81 -12.91
CA SER A 291 -17.75 16.21 -11.93
C SER A 291 -18.43 15.96 -10.59
N THR A 292 -17.85 15.03 -9.86
CA THR A 292 -18.10 14.78 -8.45
C THR A 292 -16.78 14.46 -7.76
N TYR A 293 -16.77 14.45 -6.44
CA TYR A 293 -15.55 14.17 -5.68
C TYR A 293 -15.87 13.47 -4.37
N THR A 294 -14.86 12.82 -3.82
CA THR A 294 -14.90 12.23 -2.48
C THR A 294 -13.58 12.47 -1.76
N ASP A 295 -13.57 12.36 -0.44
CA ASP A 295 -12.33 12.35 0.31
C ASP A 295 -11.49 11.13 -0.10
N GLN A 296 -10.16 11.28 -0.09
CA GLN A 296 -9.24 10.21 -0.40
C GLN A 296 -8.81 9.51 0.89
N LEU A 297 -8.66 8.19 0.85
CA LEU A 297 -8.16 7.42 2.00
C LEU A 297 -6.70 7.74 2.34
N GLY A 298 -5.87 8.04 1.33
CA GLY A 298 -4.46 8.32 1.52
C GLY A 298 -4.19 9.75 1.98
N TYR A 299 -2.98 10.00 2.48
CA TYR A 299 -2.49 11.32 2.85
C TYR A 299 -1.03 11.52 2.47
N GLY A 300 -0.63 12.78 2.26
CA GLY A 300 0.74 13.17 1.98
C GLY A 300 1.51 13.46 3.26
N TYR A 301 2.77 13.05 3.28
CA TYR A 301 3.68 13.20 4.41
C TYR A 301 5.10 13.56 3.98
N ILE A 302 5.90 14.04 4.92
CA ILE A 302 7.35 14.19 4.80
C ILE A 302 7.99 13.19 5.76
N GLY A 303 8.92 12.39 5.25
CA GLY A 303 9.63 11.38 6.02
C GLY A 303 11.09 11.77 6.26
N ILE A 304 11.65 11.34 7.39
CA ILE A 304 13.06 11.52 7.76
C ILE A 304 13.63 10.18 8.20
N ASN A 305 14.78 9.79 7.63
CA ASN A 305 15.47 8.56 8.01
C ASN A 305 16.37 8.79 9.22
N ALA A 306 16.06 8.18 10.35
CA ALA A 306 16.82 8.29 11.59
C ALA A 306 18.25 7.73 11.48
N GLY A 307 18.51 6.80 10.54
CA GLY A 307 19.87 6.33 10.25
C GLY A 307 20.70 7.30 9.42
N LYS A 308 20.09 8.34 8.83
CA LYS A 308 20.75 9.39 8.05
C LYS A 308 20.82 10.72 8.81
N VAL A 309 19.76 11.06 9.53
CA VAL A 309 19.71 12.19 10.46
C VAL A 309 19.65 11.59 11.86
N THR A 310 20.81 11.26 12.41
CA THR A 310 20.94 10.36 13.55
C THR A 310 20.48 10.96 14.89
N ASP A 311 20.61 12.27 15.06
CA ASP A 311 20.14 12.95 16.27
C ASP A 311 18.66 13.30 16.18
N ILE A 312 17.88 12.89 17.17
CA ILE A 312 16.42 13.09 17.22
C ILE A 312 16.05 14.58 17.28
N ASN A 313 16.85 15.41 17.97
CA ASN A 313 16.60 16.85 18.04
C ASN A 313 16.82 17.52 16.67
N LEU A 314 17.79 17.04 15.88
CA LEU A 314 17.98 17.54 14.53
C LEU A 314 16.80 17.15 13.61
N ARG A 315 16.21 15.98 13.79
CA ARG A 315 14.98 15.61 13.08
C ARG A 315 13.80 16.51 13.50
N LYS A 316 13.63 16.75 14.80
CA LYS A 316 12.62 17.67 15.33
C LYS A 316 12.81 19.09 14.78
N ALA A 317 14.04 19.58 14.69
CA ALA A 317 14.37 20.86 14.08
C ALA A 317 13.93 20.95 12.60
N ILE A 318 14.18 19.89 11.81
CA ILE A 318 13.73 19.83 10.41
C ILE A 318 12.20 19.90 10.34
N MET A 319 11.49 19.15 11.20
CA MET A 319 10.02 19.13 11.19
C MET A 319 9.43 20.49 11.59
N CYS A 320 10.02 21.20 12.54
CA CYS A 320 9.61 22.55 12.92
C CYS A 320 9.78 23.59 11.80
N ALA A 321 10.71 23.36 10.87
CA ALA A 321 10.91 24.24 9.71
C ALA A 321 9.77 24.14 8.67
N MET A 322 8.98 23.06 8.69
CA MET A 322 8.01 22.73 7.65
C MET A 322 6.69 23.46 7.85
N ASN A 323 6.43 24.46 7.02
CA ASN A 323 5.09 25.09 6.93
C ASN A 323 4.18 24.25 6.03
N ILE A 324 3.46 23.31 6.62
CA ILE A 324 2.59 22.38 5.87
C ILE A 324 1.45 23.08 5.11
N ASN A 325 1.05 24.29 5.52
CA ASN A 325 -0.01 25.02 4.82
C ASN A 325 0.37 25.34 3.36
N LEU A 326 1.66 25.46 3.04
CA LEU A 326 2.14 25.73 1.68
C LEU A 326 1.85 24.57 0.71
N ALA A 327 1.65 23.36 1.20
CA ALA A 327 1.25 22.24 0.36
C ALA A 327 -0.14 22.45 -0.26
N LEU A 328 -1.01 23.19 0.41
CA LEU A 328 -2.37 23.47 -0.09
C LEU A 328 -2.37 24.42 -1.30
N GLU A 329 -1.30 25.18 -1.53
CA GLU A 329 -1.19 26.06 -2.68
C GLU A 329 -1.10 25.31 -4.02
N TYR A 330 -0.72 24.03 -3.97
CA TYR A 330 -0.71 23.14 -5.14
C TYR A 330 -2.13 22.78 -5.59
N TYR A 331 -3.09 22.76 -4.66
CA TYR A 331 -4.45 22.30 -4.88
C TYR A 331 -5.42 23.46 -5.06
N SER A 332 -6.58 23.18 -5.67
CA SER A 332 -7.71 24.10 -5.70
C SER A 332 -8.25 24.35 -4.27
N THR A 333 -8.75 25.53 -4.01
CA THR A 333 -9.31 25.88 -2.70
C THR A 333 -10.39 24.89 -2.26
N GLY A 334 -10.22 24.31 -1.08
CA GLY A 334 -11.17 23.35 -0.48
C GLY A 334 -11.06 21.91 -1.01
N THR A 335 -10.05 21.59 -1.84
CA THR A 335 -9.85 20.23 -2.38
C THR A 335 -8.77 19.43 -1.66
N ALA A 336 -8.04 20.08 -0.78
CA ALA A 336 -7.12 19.49 0.16
C ALA A 336 -7.20 20.23 1.50
N SER A 337 -6.77 19.57 2.56
CA SER A 337 -6.67 20.11 3.92
C SER A 337 -5.36 19.66 4.56
N THR A 338 -4.83 20.47 5.47
CA THR A 338 -3.71 20.04 6.32
C THR A 338 -4.18 19.00 7.32
N ILE A 339 -3.29 18.07 7.66
CA ILE A 339 -3.50 17.06 8.70
C ILE A 339 -2.39 17.16 9.74
N TYR A 340 -2.69 16.72 10.97
CA TYR A 340 -1.82 16.92 12.13
C TYR A 340 -1.42 15.62 12.80
N TRP A 341 -2.04 14.52 12.44
CA TRP A 341 -1.75 13.19 12.93
C TRP A 341 -1.37 12.28 11.76
N PRO A 342 -0.44 11.32 11.91
CA PRO A 342 -0.01 10.42 10.83
C PRO A 342 -1.06 9.34 10.53
N MET A 343 -2.24 9.78 10.14
CA MET A 343 -3.39 8.95 9.75
C MET A 343 -4.32 9.74 8.83
N SER A 344 -5.11 9.05 8.02
CA SER A 344 -6.14 9.66 7.18
C SER A 344 -7.29 10.20 8.04
N THR A 345 -7.76 11.42 7.78
CA THR A 345 -8.89 12.05 8.50
C THR A 345 -10.22 11.33 8.30
N VAL A 346 -10.32 10.44 7.31
CA VAL A 346 -11.51 9.60 7.08
C VAL A 346 -11.45 8.28 7.86
N SER A 347 -10.32 7.98 8.50
CA SER A 347 -10.22 6.85 9.41
C SER A 347 -11.06 7.08 10.66
N TRP A 348 -11.74 6.06 11.11
CA TRP A 348 -12.49 6.09 12.37
C TRP A 348 -11.59 6.29 13.60
N ALA A 349 -10.30 5.98 13.50
CA ALA A 349 -9.31 6.15 14.56
C ALA A 349 -8.58 7.51 14.51
N TYR A 350 -8.90 8.38 13.54
CA TYR A 350 -8.32 9.72 13.54
C TYR A 350 -8.86 10.53 14.72
N PRO A 351 -8.02 11.16 15.54
CA PRO A 351 -8.47 11.93 16.70
C PRO A 351 -9.41 13.05 16.29
N THR A 352 -10.53 13.20 17.01
CA THR A 352 -11.52 14.24 16.76
C THR A 352 -11.85 15.02 18.02
N GLU A 353 -12.18 16.30 17.84
CA GLU A 353 -12.71 17.17 18.89
C GLU A 353 -14.08 17.68 18.45
N ASN A 354 -15.10 17.32 19.22
CA ASN A 354 -16.50 17.65 18.87
C ASN A 354 -16.91 17.18 17.45
N GLY A 355 -16.42 16.03 17.01
CA GLY A 355 -16.70 15.47 15.70
C GLY A 355 -15.93 16.10 14.53
N VAL A 356 -14.94 16.96 14.81
CA VAL A 356 -14.05 17.56 13.81
C VAL A 356 -12.64 16.98 13.97
N PRO A 357 -11.93 16.68 12.88
CA PRO A 357 -10.54 16.20 12.95
C PRO A 357 -9.67 17.11 13.81
N SER A 358 -9.03 16.53 14.84
CA SER A 358 -8.19 17.30 15.77
C SER A 358 -6.94 17.83 15.08
N ARG A 359 -6.59 19.06 15.42
CA ARG A 359 -5.36 19.71 14.99
C ARG A 359 -4.28 19.72 16.06
N ASP A 360 -4.67 19.49 17.32
CA ASP A 360 -3.75 19.41 18.44
C ASP A 360 -3.25 17.97 18.61
N ASN A 361 -1.96 17.79 18.43
CA ASN A 361 -1.27 16.51 18.58
C ASN A 361 -0.25 16.52 19.74
N GLY A 362 -0.21 17.61 20.50
CA GLY A 362 0.70 17.77 21.64
C GLY A 362 2.15 18.10 21.27
N HIS A 363 2.48 18.30 19.99
CA HIS A 363 3.83 18.59 19.50
C HIS A 363 3.92 19.98 18.86
N GLU A 364 5.13 20.52 18.75
CA GLU A 364 5.39 21.76 18.02
C GLU A 364 5.28 21.59 16.49
N TYR A 365 5.19 20.37 16.00
CA TYR A 365 5.09 20.02 14.57
C TYR A 365 4.04 18.92 14.29
N PRO A 366 3.31 19.04 13.18
CA PRO A 366 3.19 20.25 12.37
C PRO A 366 2.49 21.36 13.16
N ALA A 367 3.00 22.57 13.04
CA ALA A 367 2.46 23.72 13.78
C ALA A 367 1.06 24.10 13.28
N ILE A 368 0.09 24.21 14.22
CA ILE A 368 -1.30 24.61 13.90
C ILE A 368 -1.35 26.00 13.27
N ASN A 369 -0.57 26.93 13.83
CA ASN A 369 -0.44 28.28 13.34
C ASN A 369 1.06 28.56 13.11
N TYR A 370 1.56 28.14 11.95
CA TYR A 370 2.96 28.31 11.62
C TYR A 370 3.39 29.78 11.72
N ASN A 371 4.42 30.03 12.49
CA ASN A 371 5.06 31.33 12.59
C ASN A 371 6.58 31.15 12.40
N ARG A 372 7.14 31.82 11.42
CA ARG A 372 8.53 31.65 10.99
C ARG A 372 9.54 32.00 12.09
N GLU A 373 9.29 33.07 12.86
CA GLU A 373 10.21 33.49 13.92
C GLU A 373 10.18 32.54 15.13
N ILE A 374 8.99 32.03 15.47
CA ILE A 374 8.86 30.98 16.50
C ILE A 374 9.56 29.71 16.03
N ALA A 375 9.31 29.27 14.80
CA ALA A 375 9.97 28.09 14.22
C ALA A 375 11.49 28.24 14.21
N LYS A 376 12.02 29.41 13.86
CA LYS A 376 13.46 29.69 13.90
C LYS A 376 14.03 29.51 15.30
N GLN A 377 13.38 30.07 16.32
CA GLN A 377 13.85 29.92 17.69
C GLN A 377 13.82 28.45 18.13
N THR A 378 12.72 27.74 17.85
CA THR A 378 12.57 26.31 18.17
C THR A 378 13.66 25.46 17.48
N ILE A 379 13.98 25.75 16.22
CA ILE A 379 15.08 25.08 15.48
C ILE A 379 16.42 25.30 16.20
N LEU A 380 16.73 26.54 16.60
CA LEU A 380 17.97 26.84 17.32
C LEU A 380 18.03 26.15 18.68
N ASP A 381 16.91 26.05 19.39
CA ASP A 381 16.82 25.35 20.68
C ASP A 381 17.06 23.83 20.49
N TYR A 382 16.49 23.19 19.46
CA TYR A 382 16.77 21.79 19.15
C TYR A 382 18.21 21.57 18.67
N MET A 383 18.78 22.48 17.87
CA MET A 383 20.20 22.41 17.50
C MET A 383 21.09 22.47 18.76
N ALA A 384 20.78 23.37 19.69
CA ALA A 384 21.53 23.47 20.96
C ALA A 384 21.39 22.18 21.79
N ALA A 385 20.20 21.56 21.83
CA ALA A 385 19.99 20.27 22.49
C ALA A 385 20.80 19.14 21.85
N ALA A 386 20.99 19.18 20.54
CA ALA A 386 21.87 18.28 19.80
C ALA A 386 23.37 18.60 19.95
N GLY A 387 23.72 19.67 20.70
CA GLY A 387 25.10 20.13 20.86
C GLY A 387 25.68 20.80 19.61
N VAL A 388 24.84 21.30 18.71
CA VAL A 388 25.22 21.95 17.44
C VAL A 388 24.93 23.43 17.52
N SER A 389 25.92 24.27 17.16
CA SER A 389 25.75 25.72 17.08
C SER A 389 25.71 26.19 15.63
N GLN A 390 25.07 27.32 15.38
CA GLN A 390 24.93 27.91 14.04
C GLN A 390 26.28 28.14 13.31
N GLY A 391 27.38 28.18 14.03
CA GLY A 391 28.73 28.39 13.49
C GLY A 391 29.60 27.14 13.37
N ASP A 392 29.13 25.97 13.80
CA ASP A 392 29.95 24.75 13.95
C ASP A 392 30.21 23.98 12.63
N GLY A 393 29.78 24.50 11.52
CA GLY A 393 29.86 23.85 10.23
C GLY A 393 28.48 23.50 9.67
N GLN A 394 28.44 23.16 8.41
CA GLN A 394 27.18 22.94 7.71
C GLN A 394 26.64 21.54 7.98
N LEU A 395 25.42 21.48 8.48
CA LEU A 395 24.61 20.26 8.47
C LEU A 395 24.03 20.08 7.06
N SER A 396 24.74 19.36 6.20
CA SER A 396 24.32 19.15 4.81
C SER A 396 23.32 18.01 4.71
N ILE A 397 22.10 18.31 4.24
CA ILE A 397 21.02 17.33 4.12
C ILE A 397 20.27 17.54 2.80
N THR A 398 19.99 16.42 2.12
CA THR A 398 19.21 16.41 0.89
C THR A 398 17.73 16.15 1.17
N PHE A 399 16.86 17.04 0.66
CA PHE A 399 15.42 16.88 0.61
C PHE A 399 15.02 16.37 -0.78
N THR A 400 14.43 15.20 -0.87
CA THR A 400 14.12 14.51 -2.13
C THR A 400 12.65 14.60 -2.48
N ILE A 401 12.34 15.00 -3.71
CA ILE A 401 11.01 14.97 -4.29
C ILE A 401 10.99 13.96 -5.45
N ALA A 402 10.00 13.05 -5.42
CA ALA A 402 9.84 12.07 -6.49
C ALA A 402 9.40 12.74 -7.79
N GLY A 403 10.07 12.40 -8.90
CA GLY A 403 9.76 12.93 -10.23
C GLY A 403 10.92 13.66 -10.88
N ALA A 404 10.66 14.25 -12.04
CA ALA A 404 11.64 15.01 -12.80
C ALA A 404 11.52 16.53 -12.61
N ASP A 405 10.36 17.00 -12.13
CA ASP A 405 10.04 18.42 -11.95
C ASP A 405 9.65 18.67 -10.49
N LEU A 406 10.43 19.50 -9.81
CA LEU A 406 10.20 19.89 -8.42
C LEU A 406 8.87 20.64 -8.24
N THR A 407 8.51 21.49 -9.21
CA THR A 407 7.35 22.37 -9.11
C THR A 407 6.02 21.64 -9.28
N ASP A 408 6.04 20.46 -9.86
CA ASP A 408 4.87 19.59 -10.02
C ASP A 408 4.67 18.66 -8.81
N HIS A 409 4.92 19.17 -7.59
CA HIS A 409 4.74 18.39 -6.37
C HIS A 409 4.24 19.27 -5.20
N PRO A 410 3.22 18.85 -4.45
CA PRO A 410 2.65 19.66 -3.37
C PRO A 410 3.63 20.00 -2.24
N ALA A 411 4.64 19.18 -1.99
CA ALA A 411 5.64 19.44 -0.96
C ALA A 411 6.74 20.42 -1.40
N TYR A 412 6.83 20.82 -2.66
CA TYR A 412 7.93 21.65 -3.13
C TYR A 412 8.03 22.99 -2.37
N LYS A 413 6.92 23.71 -2.25
CA LYS A 413 6.90 24.99 -1.52
C LYS A 413 7.16 24.84 -0.03
N VAL A 414 6.75 23.71 0.56
CA VAL A 414 7.08 23.37 1.95
C VAL A 414 8.59 23.23 2.11
N PHE A 415 9.22 22.47 1.24
CA PHE A 415 10.67 22.28 1.24
C PHE A 415 11.44 23.56 0.94
N GLU A 416 11.00 24.37 -0.02
CA GLU A 416 11.62 25.65 -0.36
C GLU A 416 11.61 26.61 0.84
N SER A 417 10.49 26.72 1.54
CA SER A 417 10.36 27.53 2.76
C SER A 417 11.22 27.01 3.88
N ALA A 418 11.24 25.68 4.10
CA ALA A 418 12.06 25.05 5.13
C ALA A 418 13.56 25.17 4.83
N GLN A 419 13.98 24.99 3.56
CA GLN A 419 15.36 25.21 3.12
C GLN A 419 15.84 26.63 3.47
N ALA A 420 15.05 27.65 3.11
CA ALA A 420 15.39 29.04 3.40
C ALA A 420 15.57 29.28 4.90
N LEU A 421 14.69 28.72 5.75
CA LEU A 421 14.76 28.89 7.20
C LEU A 421 15.94 28.12 7.82
N LEU A 422 16.13 26.87 7.44
CA LEU A 422 17.22 26.03 7.94
C LEU A 422 18.59 26.59 7.54
N ASN A 423 18.73 27.08 6.30
CA ASN A 423 19.98 27.70 5.85
C ASN A 423 20.31 28.97 6.64
N GLU A 424 19.31 29.77 7.05
CA GLU A 424 19.52 30.89 7.99
C GLU A 424 20.00 30.42 9.37
N CYS A 425 19.65 29.19 9.78
CA CYS A 425 20.09 28.57 11.02
C CYS A 425 21.46 27.87 10.90
N GLY A 426 22.13 27.96 9.73
CA GLY A 426 23.46 27.42 9.50
C GLY A 426 23.51 26.03 8.86
N TRP A 427 22.37 25.53 8.35
CA TRP A 427 22.30 24.29 7.59
C TRP A 427 22.66 24.53 6.12
N ASP A 428 22.93 23.45 5.39
CA ASP A 428 23.10 23.41 3.95
C ASP A 428 22.11 22.39 3.38
N ILE A 429 20.93 22.89 3.02
CA ILE A 429 19.84 22.05 2.51
C ILE A 429 19.81 22.10 0.99
N GLU A 430 19.83 20.94 0.36
CA GLU A 430 19.65 20.78 -1.08
C GLU A 430 18.29 20.13 -1.37
N ILE A 431 17.50 20.69 -2.29
CA ILE A 431 16.24 20.07 -2.77
C ILE A 431 16.51 19.47 -4.14
N VAL A 432 16.26 18.16 -4.28
CA VAL A 432 16.56 17.43 -5.52
C VAL A 432 15.32 16.69 -6.05
N PRO A 433 15.08 16.74 -7.37
CA PRO A 433 14.12 15.84 -8.03
C PRO A 433 14.78 14.47 -8.23
N ASP A 434 14.01 13.40 -8.04
CA ASP A 434 14.53 12.05 -8.26
C ASP A 434 13.47 11.12 -8.82
N THR A 435 13.64 10.68 -10.06
CA THR A 435 12.72 9.73 -10.71
C THR A 435 12.79 8.31 -10.13
N GLN A 436 13.82 8.02 -9.33
CA GLN A 436 14.00 6.74 -8.64
C GLN A 436 13.71 6.85 -7.13
N ALA A 437 13.12 7.95 -6.67
CA ALA A 437 12.88 8.21 -5.25
C ALA A 437 12.14 7.05 -4.54
N LEU A 438 11.11 6.48 -5.15
CA LEU A 438 10.35 5.36 -4.57
C LEU A 438 11.23 4.11 -4.35
N THR A 439 12.13 3.84 -5.27
CA THR A 439 13.09 2.76 -5.16
C THR A 439 14.08 3.01 -4.02
N LYS A 440 14.63 4.23 -3.95
CA LYS A 440 15.55 4.64 -2.89
C LYS A 440 14.88 4.68 -1.52
N LEU A 441 13.60 5.05 -1.48
CA LEU A 441 12.78 4.99 -0.28
C LEU A 441 12.69 3.55 0.26
N SER A 442 12.36 2.59 -0.59
CA SER A 442 12.23 1.19 -0.19
C SER A 442 13.52 0.54 0.32
N THR A 443 14.66 1.13 0.03
CA THR A 443 15.98 0.68 0.50
C THR A 443 16.54 1.49 1.67
N GLY A 444 15.79 2.50 2.17
CA GLY A 444 16.24 3.39 3.24
C GLY A 444 17.40 4.30 2.83
N SER A 445 17.51 4.63 1.53
CA SER A 445 18.64 5.41 1.01
C SER A 445 18.43 6.93 1.05
N LEU A 446 17.20 7.40 1.28
CA LEU A 446 16.88 8.83 1.35
C LEU A 446 17.08 9.38 2.76
N SER A 447 17.43 10.67 2.87
CA SER A 447 17.56 11.36 4.16
C SER A 447 16.24 12.00 4.59
N VAL A 448 15.71 12.90 3.75
CA VAL A 448 14.40 13.54 3.90
C VAL A 448 13.67 13.44 2.57
N TRP A 449 12.40 13.11 2.58
CA TRP A 449 11.62 12.95 1.36
C TRP A 449 10.16 13.34 1.54
N ALA A 450 9.46 13.59 0.45
CA ALA A 450 8.02 13.72 0.42
C ALA A 450 7.38 12.55 -0.32
N ALA A 451 6.34 11.98 0.28
CA ALA A 451 5.59 10.87 -0.29
C ALA A 451 4.11 10.90 0.15
N ALA A 452 3.34 9.91 -0.25
CA ALA A 452 1.97 9.75 0.18
C ALA A 452 1.66 8.28 0.48
N TRP A 453 0.87 8.04 1.51
CA TRP A 453 0.32 6.73 1.82
C TRP A 453 -0.99 6.47 1.06
N GLY A 454 -1.18 5.24 0.62
CA GLY A 454 -2.50 4.69 0.41
C GLY A 454 -2.90 3.96 1.69
N THR A 455 -4.07 4.25 2.24
CA THR A 455 -4.54 3.63 3.49
C THR A 455 -5.62 2.59 3.23
N THR A 456 -5.78 1.68 4.19
CA THR A 456 -6.79 0.63 4.19
C THR A 456 -7.98 1.02 5.08
N VAL A 457 -9.05 0.21 5.06
CA VAL A 457 -10.24 0.43 5.90
C VAL A 457 -9.87 0.32 7.38
N ASP A 458 -9.10 -0.69 7.75
CA ASP A 458 -8.59 -0.83 9.11
C ASP A 458 -7.29 -0.01 9.26
N PRO A 459 -7.19 0.85 10.28
CA PRO A 459 -6.03 1.72 10.50
C PRO A 459 -4.85 1.04 11.18
N ASP A 460 -4.69 -0.28 11.06
CA ASP A 460 -3.60 -1.03 11.68
C ASP A 460 -2.23 -0.43 11.33
N MET A 461 -1.51 0.02 12.35
CA MET A 461 -0.23 0.69 12.22
C MET A 461 0.97 -0.27 12.18
N TYR A 462 0.76 -1.58 12.35
CA TYR A 462 1.84 -2.57 12.45
C TYR A 462 2.77 -2.56 11.23
N GLN A 463 2.20 -2.66 10.05
CA GLN A 463 2.99 -2.77 8.82
C GLN A 463 3.95 -1.60 8.64
N VAL A 464 3.52 -0.40 8.98
CA VAL A 464 4.28 0.83 8.70
C VAL A 464 5.24 1.19 9.82
N TYR A 465 4.85 0.96 11.10
CA TYR A 465 5.56 1.54 12.24
C TYR A 465 6.04 0.54 13.31
N HIS A 466 5.59 -0.73 13.27
CA HIS A 466 6.02 -1.67 14.29
C HIS A 466 7.49 -2.08 14.07
N LYS A 467 8.30 -2.13 15.14
CA LYS A 467 9.74 -2.47 15.08
C LYS A 467 10.05 -3.83 14.45
N ASN A 468 9.12 -4.80 14.55
CA ASN A 468 9.26 -6.14 13.97
C ASN A 468 8.60 -6.26 12.59
N SER A 469 8.06 -5.16 12.03
CA SER A 469 7.51 -5.21 10.67
C SER A 469 8.61 -5.46 9.65
N THR A 470 8.27 -6.26 8.64
CA THR A 470 9.17 -6.57 7.52
C THR A 470 8.95 -5.66 6.31
N ALA A 471 8.08 -4.68 6.42
CA ALA A 471 7.81 -3.73 5.34
C ALA A 471 9.00 -2.79 5.10
N SER A 472 9.18 -2.35 3.86
CA SER A 472 10.25 -1.43 3.46
C SER A 472 10.14 -0.04 4.13
N SER A 473 8.97 0.32 4.64
CA SER A 473 8.78 1.54 5.42
C SER A 473 9.70 1.61 6.65
N THR A 474 9.92 0.48 7.34
CA THR A 474 10.81 0.45 8.50
C THR A 474 12.28 0.75 8.14
N LEU A 475 12.71 0.38 6.92
CA LEU A 475 14.02 0.76 6.39
C LEU A 475 14.06 2.24 6.05
N ALA A 476 12.96 2.78 5.50
CA ALA A 476 12.85 4.20 5.21
C ALA A 476 12.95 5.05 6.48
N TRP A 477 12.32 4.64 7.59
CA TRP A 477 12.42 5.32 8.87
C TRP A 477 13.80 5.20 9.54
N GLY A 478 14.67 4.27 9.11
CA GLY A 478 15.96 4.01 9.72
C GLY A 478 15.90 3.08 10.93
N TYR A 479 14.85 2.28 11.09
CA TYR A 479 14.69 1.36 12.22
C TYR A 479 15.82 0.32 12.30
N ARG A 480 16.35 -0.10 11.15
CA ARG A 480 17.50 -1.01 11.11
C ARG A 480 18.70 -0.44 11.87
N GLU A 481 19.01 0.82 11.68
CA GLU A 481 20.13 1.52 12.31
C GLU A 481 19.87 1.73 13.81
N ILE A 482 18.65 2.12 14.19
CA ILE A 482 18.22 2.27 15.58
C ILE A 482 18.37 0.94 16.33
N LEU A 483 17.80 -0.14 15.80
CA LEU A 483 17.77 -1.46 16.45
C LEU A 483 19.15 -2.14 16.46
N ALA A 484 20.00 -1.86 15.47
CA ALA A 484 21.36 -2.41 15.43
C ALA A 484 22.32 -1.74 16.43
N SER A 485 22.01 -0.54 16.90
CA SER A 485 22.88 0.25 17.77
C SER A 485 22.11 0.90 18.94
N PRO A 486 21.48 0.13 19.84
CA PRO A 486 20.65 0.70 20.92
C PRO A 486 21.37 1.70 21.81
N ALA A 487 22.67 1.55 22.01
CA ALA A 487 23.48 2.46 22.81
C ALA A 487 23.67 3.85 22.13
N ALA A 488 23.58 3.90 20.79
CA ALA A 488 23.66 5.15 20.04
C ALA A 488 22.27 5.83 19.90
N TYR A 489 21.18 5.08 20.07
CA TYR A 489 19.79 5.51 19.92
C TYR A 489 18.95 5.13 21.15
N PRO A 490 19.33 5.52 22.37
CA PRO A 490 18.64 5.05 23.59
C PRO A 490 17.19 5.58 23.69
N GLU A 491 16.94 6.83 23.27
CA GLU A 491 15.62 7.45 23.29
C GLU A 491 14.72 6.80 22.22
N GLU A 492 15.21 6.67 20.99
CA GLU A 492 14.46 6.08 19.90
C GLU A 492 14.11 4.60 20.14
N ASN A 493 15.01 3.82 20.74
CA ASN A 493 14.70 2.44 21.09
C ASN A 493 13.58 2.37 22.15
N ALA A 494 13.62 3.23 23.17
CA ALA A 494 12.56 3.29 24.18
C ALA A 494 11.20 3.67 23.56
N ILE A 495 11.18 4.66 22.65
CA ILE A 495 9.96 5.07 21.94
C ILE A 495 9.46 3.94 21.03
N LEU A 496 10.35 3.26 20.30
CA LEU A 496 9.98 2.12 19.45
C LEU A 496 9.42 0.94 20.23
N ASP A 497 9.90 0.70 21.43
CA ASP A 497 9.37 -0.33 22.32
C ASP A 497 7.94 0.02 22.74
N MET A 498 7.69 1.25 23.22
CA MET A 498 6.35 1.72 23.59
C MET A 498 5.39 1.75 22.40
N LEU A 499 5.82 2.28 21.25
CA LEU A 499 5.05 2.32 20.02
C LEU A 499 4.61 0.90 19.59
N SER A 500 5.54 -0.06 19.63
CA SER A 500 5.25 -1.43 19.22
C SER A 500 4.31 -2.14 20.20
N GLU A 501 4.47 -1.92 21.50
CA GLU A 501 3.58 -2.47 22.53
C GLU A 501 2.15 -1.96 22.37
N VAL A 502 1.96 -0.65 22.15
CA VAL A 502 0.63 -0.07 21.94
C VAL A 502 -0.01 -0.56 20.63
N ILE A 503 0.77 -0.72 19.56
CA ILE A 503 0.27 -1.32 18.32
C ILE A 503 -0.17 -2.77 18.56
N ASP A 504 0.58 -3.57 19.30
CA ASP A 504 0.21 -4.96 19.60
C ASP A 504 -1.07 -5.00 20.43
N MET A 505 -1.22 -4.15 21.45
CA MET A 505 -2.47 -4.01 22.23
C MET A 505 -3.67 -3.68 21.34
N ALA A 506 -3.52 -2.74 20.40
CA ALA A 506 -4.59 -2.36 19.46
C ALA A 506 -5.00 -3.50 18.50
N ARG A 507 -4.15 -4.52 18.33
CA ARG A 507 -4.42 -5.71 17.51
C ARG A 507 -5.02 -6.86 18.30
N GLU A 508 -5.00 -6.79 19.64
CA GLU A 508 -5.53 -7.83 20.52
C GLU A 508 -6.98 -7.57 20.99
N THR A 509 -7.48 -6.35 20.86
CA THR A 509 -8.86 -5.99 21.22
C THR A 509 -9.75 -5.76 20.00
N THR A 510 -11.03 -6.12 20.10
CA THR A 510 -12.07 -5.83 19.09
C THR A 510 -12.88 -4.59 19.43
N ASP A 511 -12.66 -3.97 20.58
CA ASP A 511 -13.31 -2.73 20.97
C ASP A 511 -12.75 -1.56 20.15
N GLN A 512 -13.62 -0.97 19.34
CA GLN A 512 -13.21 0.08 18.39
C GLN A 512 -12.79 1.38 19.09
N ASP A 513 -13.43 1.72 20.20
CA ASP A 513 -13.12 2.94 20.95
C ASP A 513 -11.77 2.78 21.66
N GLU A 514 -11.53 1.61 22.26
CA GLU A 514 -10.23 1.28 22.88
C GLU A 514 -9.11 1.30 21.81
N ARG A 515 -9.35 0.73 20.65
CA ARG A 515 -8.38 0.76 19.54
C ARG A 515 -8.08 2.19 19.06
N ALA A 516 -9.09 3.05 19.02
CA ALA A 516 -8.91 4.44 18.61
C ALA A 516 -7.98 5.20 19.56
N GLU A 517 -8.13 5.02 20.87
CA GLU A 517 -7.25 5.65 21.86
C GLU A 517 -5.82 5.08 21.79
N LEU A 518 -5.67 3.76 21.63
CA LEU A 518 -4.36 3.13 21.42
C LEU A 518 -3.66 3.64 20.15
N TYR A 519 -4.38 3.78 19.03
CA TYR A 519 -3.79 4.34 17.81
C TYR A 519 -3.46 5.82 17.96
N LYS A 520 -4.21 6.59 18.73
CA LYS A 520 -3.87 7.98 19.05
C LYS A 520 -2.55 8.06 19.82
N GLU A 521 -2.36 7.19 20.81
CA GLU A 521 -1.10 7.08 21.56
C GLU A 521 0.05 6.66 20.63
N ALA A 522 -0.16 5.63 19.79
CA ALA A 522 0.83 5.18 18.80
C ALA A 522 1.24 6.29 17.83
N MET A 523 0.29 7.09 17.35
CA MET A 523 0.59 8.25 16.50
C MET A 523 1.43 9.31 17.21
N GLY A 524 1.21 9.52 18.52
CA GLY A 524 2.06 10.37 19.36
C GLY A 524 3.51 9.89 19.34
N TYR A 525 3.76 8.59 19.54
CA TYR A 525 5.10 8.03 19.48
C TYR A 525 5.75 8.12 18.08
N VAL A 526 4.98 8.05 17.01
CA VAL A 526 5.52 8.29 15.65
C VAL A 526 6.02 9.73 15.51
N LEU A 527 5.30 10.70 16.07
CA LEU A 527 5.73 12.09 16.11
C LEU A 527 6.94 12.28 17.04
N ASP A 528 6.96 11.64 18.22
CA ASP A 528 8.10 11.66 19.13
C ASP A 528 9.40 11.18 18.46
N LEU A 529 9.34 10.10 17.66
CA LEU A 529 10.47 9.60 16.85
C LEU A 529 10.96 10.61 15.81
N ALA A 530 10.13 11.57 15.45
CA ALA A 530 10.40 12.54 14.41
C ALA A 530 10.84 11.89 13.06
N VAL A 531 10.16 10.84 12.66
CA VAL A 531 10.41 10.14 11.37
C VAL A 531 9.36 10.43 10.32
N GLU A 532 8.14 10.81 10.72
CA GLU A 532 7.07 11.19 9.82
C GLU A 532 6.38 12.48 10.27
N LEU A 533 6.25 13.43 9.35
CA LEU A 533 5.45 14.63 9.49
C LEU A 533 4.23 14.52 8.59
N PRO A 534 3.01 14.42 9.13
CA PRO A 534 1.79 14.50 8.33
C PRO A 534 1.65 15.89 7.71
N VAL A 535 1.19 15.98 6.46
CA VAL A 535 1.17 17.26 5.73
C VAL A 535 -0.23 17.58 5.24
N TYR A 536 -0.80 16.75 4.35
CA TYR A 536 -2.08 17.06 3.74
C TYR A 536 -2.88 15.81 3.41
N GLN A 537 -4.19 15.98 3.35
CA GLN A 537 -5.11 15.04 2.72
C GLN A 537 -5.85 15.74 1.60
N ARG A 538 -6.06 15.04 0.49
CA ARG A 538 -6.72 15.56 -0.69
C ARG A 538 -8.00 14.83 -1.00
N LYS A 539 -8.80 15.37 -1.92
CA LYS A 539 -9.99 14.73 -2.48
C LYS A 539 -9.68 14.10 -3.83
N THR A 540 -10.40 13.05 -4.15
CA THR A 540 -10.38 12.45 -5.49
C THR A 540 -11.47 13.09 -6.33
N LEU A 541 -11.09 13.62 -7.49
CA LEU A 541 -11.99 14.21 -8.46
C LEU A 541 -12.36 13.18 -9.52
N TYR A 542 -13.64 13.05 -9.79
CA TYR A 542 -14.19 12.28 -10.91
C TYR A 542 -14.85 13.20 -11.90
N ALA A 543 -14.57 13.03 -13.19
CA ALA A 543 -15.22 13.78 -14.26
C ALA A 543 -15.79 12.83 -15.30
N TYR A 544 -17.00 13.12 -15.78
CA TYR A 544 -17.72 12.27 -16.72
C TYR A 544 -18.57 13.04 -17.71
N ASN A 545 -18.88 12.39 -18.83
CA ASN A 545 -19.73 12.95 -19.87
C ASN A 545 -21.21 12.60 -19.60
N ALA A 546 -21.96 13.56 -19.06
CA ALA A 546 -23.38 13.38 -18.72
C ALA A 546 -24.33 13.35 -19.94
N ARG A 547 -23.81 13.57 -21.17
CA ARG A 547 -24.56 13.29 -22.41
C ARG A 547 -24.47 11.83 -22.82
N VAL A 548 -23.55 11.09 -22.22
CA VAL A 548 -23.33 9.66 -22.50
C VAL A 548 -23.75 8.81 -21.30
N ILE A 549 -23.39 9.23 -20.09
CA ILE A 549 -23.74 8.53 -18.84
C ILE A 549 -24.92 9.24 -18.21
N ASP A 550 -26.00 8.50 -17.94
CA ASP A 550 -27.12 9.04 -17.18
C ASP A 550 -26.70 9.28 -15.73
N SER A 551 -26.60 10.56 -15.37
CA SER A 551 -26.14 10.96 -14.02
C SER A 551 -27.05 10.47 -12.90
N SER A 552 -28.34 10.16 -13.18
CA SER A 552 -29.30 9.67 -12.19
C SER A 552 -29.07 8.21 -11.83
N THR A 553 -28.29 7.47 -12.63
CA THR A 553 -27.95 6.06 -12.40
C THR A 553 -26.60 5.89 -11.69
N LEU A 554 -25.84 6.96 -11.49
CA LEU A 554 -24.67 6.94 -10.63
C LEU A 554 -25.10 6.86 -9.16
N PRO A 555 -24.30 6.27 -8.26
CA PRO A 555 -24.59 6.27 -6.83
C PRO A 555 -24.87 7.69 -6.32
N ALA A 556 -25.95 7.86 -5.59
CA ALA A 556 -26.35 9.16 -5.03
C ALA A 556 -25.33 9.67 -4.00
N GLU A 557 -24.74 8.72 -3.26
CA GLU A 557 -23.70 9.00 -2.27
C GLU A 557 -22.47 8.18 -2.60
N ILE A 558 -21.33 8.85 -2.63
CA ILE A 558 -20.01 8.25 -2.73
C ILE A 558 -19.20 8.63 -1.49
N ASN A 559 -18.31 7.75 -1.11
CA ASN A 559 -17.43 7.95 0.03
C ASN A 559 -16.01 7.43 -0.31
N PRO A 560 -15.03 7.56 0.57
CA PRO A 560 -13.66 7.09 0.28
C PRO A 560 -13.54 5.61 -0.10
N TYR A 561 -14.54 4.80 0.26
CA TYR A 561 -14.55 3.35 0.01
C TYR A 561 -15.39 2.96 -1.21
N THR A 562 -16.21 3.85 -1.72
CA THR A 562 -17.10 3.61 -2.85
C THR A 562 -16.89 4.64 -3.96
N SER A 563 -16.56 4.17 -5.17
CA SER A 563 -16.41 5.03 -6.33
C SER A 563 -17.76 5.29 -7.02
N PRO A 564 -17.87 6.32 -7.90
CA PRO A 564 -19.05 6.47 -8.76
C PRO A 564 -19.32 5.26 -9.66
N LEU A 565 -18.35 4.38 -9.87
CA LEU A 565 -18.49 3.17 -10.68
C LEU A 565 -18.70 1.89 -9.84
N GLU A 566 -18.92 2.01 -8.53
CA GLU A 566 -19.09 0.86 -7.61
C GLU A 566 -20.18 -0.09 -8.09
N ARG A 567 -21.30 0.45 -8.54
CA ARG A 567 -22.43 -0.31 -9.09
C ARG A 567 -22.48 -0.18 -10.61
N ILE A 568 -21.39 -0.45 -11.29
CA ILE A 568 -21.25 -0.26 -12.74
C ILE A 568 -22.32 -1.01 -13.57
N TRP A 569 -22.92 -2.06 -13.03
CA TRP A 569 -23.99 -2.83 -13.68
C TRP A 569 -25.34 -2.10 -13.72
N ASP A 570 -25.56 -1.12 -12.86
CA ASP A 570 -26.79 -0.30 -12.79
C ASP A 570 -26.69 0.98 -13.64
N ILE A 571 -25.50 1.34 -14.10
CA ILE A 571 -25.26 2.56 -14.87
C ILE A 571 -25.87 2.42 -16.28
N GLU A 572 -26.59 3.46 -16.72
CA GLU A 572 -27.23 3.52 -18.01
C GLU A 572 -26.67 4.63 -18.92
N PHE A 573 -26.90 4.50 -20.20
CA PHE A 573 -26.67 5.60 -21.12
C PHE A 573 -27.72 6.70 -20.95
N ALA A 574 -27.29 7.95 -21.08
CA ALA A 574 -28.21 9.09 -21.14
C ALA A 574 -29.15 8.93 -22.35
N LYS A 575 -30.43 9.26 -22.16
CA LYS A 575 -31.48 9.17 -23.20
C LYS A 575 -31.41 10.34 -24.16
#